data_c80d8b6e8d51c5d863bd373eab7e6b5d
#
_entry.id   c80d8b6e8d51c5d863bd373eab7e6b5d
#
_cell.length_a   1.000
_cell.length_b   1.000
_cell.length_c   1.000
_cell.angle_alpha   90.00
_cell.angle_beta   90.00
_cell.angle_gamma   90.00
#
_symmetry.space_group_name_H-M   'P 1'
#
loop_
_entity.id
_entity.type
_entity.pdbx_description
1 polymer ?
#
loop_
_entity_poly.entity_id
_entity_poly.type
_entity_poly.pdbx_seq_one_letter_code
_entity_poly.pdbx_strand_id
1 'polypeptide(L)'
;VKEFKEGNYYLDLPFGSFEEVEKYDDQTHEVNGVEFYLDFSNDKEGRCLYFENNGRKLFSKGSNWIPCDSLPSRMTKERYEDLINSAVEANMNTLRVWGGGIYENDIFYDLCNKLGIIVWQDFMFACSLYPATDDFLSDVQEEVINQFSRLQNHPCLANWCGNNENSGAINWLTEPIENIDI
;
A
#
# COMPACT_ATOMS: atom_id res chain seq x y z
N VAL A 1 -15.04 -8.67 -3.24
CA VAL A 1 -14.53 -9.40 -2.06
C VAL A 1 -15.48 -10.55 -1.80
N LYS A 2 -15.11 -11.78 -2.15
CA LYS A 2 -15.89 -12.97 -1.79
C LYS A 2 -15.45 -13.42 -0.40
N GLU A 3 -16.42 -13.50 0.50
CA GLU A 3 -16.41 -14.04 1.87
C GLU A 3 -15.06 -14.20 2.59
N PHE A 4 -14.87 -13.42 3.62
CA PHE A 4 -13.87 -13.68 4.66
C PHE A 4 -14.24 -14.98 5.40
N LYS A 5 -13.57 -16.07 5.10
CA LYS A 5 -13.45 -17.18 6.05
C LYS A 5 -12.16 -16.97 6.83
N GLU A 6 -12.23 -17.20 8.13
CA GLU A 6 -11.09 -17.12 9.04
C GLU A 6 -9.88 -17.81 8.42
N GLY A 7 -8.86 -17.05 8.03
CA GLY A 7 -7.60 -17.55 7.47
C GLY A 7 -7.41 -17.50 5.95
N ASN A 8 -8.41 -17.10 5.13
CA ASN A 8 -8.25 -17.02 3.69
C ASN A 8 -8.72 -15.66 3.16
N TYR A 9 -7.85 -14.98 2.46
CA TYR A 9 -8.16 -13.72 1.79
C TYR A 9 -8.04 -13.92 0.27
N TYR A 10 -9.02 -13.46 -0.48
CA TYR A 10 -9.01 -13.51 -1.93
C TYR A 10 -8.90 -12.11 -2.49
N LEU A 11 -7.89 -11.87 -3.28
CA LEU A 11 -7.78 -10.65 -4.08
C LEU A 11 -8.17 -11.02 -5.51
N ASP A 12 -9.42 -10.75 -5.91
CA ASP A 12 -9.81 -10.80 -7.31
C ASP A 12 -9.25 -9.55 -8.00
N LEU A 13 -8.02 -9.65 -8.49
CA LEU A 13 -7.48 -8.65 -9.41
C LEU A 13 -7.82 -9.06 -10.85
N PRO A 14 -8.01 -8.09 -11.75
CA PRO A 14 -8.50 -8.35 -13.12
C PRO A 14 -7.50 -9.07 -14.04
N PHE A 15 -6.37 -9.53 -13.53
CA PHE A 15 -5.30 -10.18 -14.29
C PHE A 15 -5.22 -11.70 -14.15
N GLY A 16 -6.34 -12.37 -14.28
CA GLY A 16 -6.40 -13.83 -14.22
C GLY A 16 -6.71 -14.33 -12.81
N SER A 17 -7.12 -15.57 -12.77
CA SER A 17 -7.45 -16.26 -11.52
C SER A 17 -6.22 -16.28 -10.63
N PHE A 18 -6.25 -15.53 -9.54
CA PHE A 18 -5.38 -15.82 -8.42
C PHE A 18 -5.81 -17.18 -7.88
N GLU A 19 -4.91 -18.14 -7.93
CA GLU A 19 -5.06 -19.34 -7.16
C GLU A 19 -5.21 -18.97 -5.70
N GLU A 20 -6.04 -19.71 -4.98
CA GLU A 20 -6.30 -19.56 -3.57
C GLU A 20 -4.99 -19.41 -2.81
N VAL A 21 -4.74 -18.26 -2.21
CA VAL A 21 -3.62 -18.10 -1.29
C VAL A 21 -4.03 -18.79 0.00
N GLU A 22 -3.62 -20.04 0.15
CA GLU A 22 -4.08 -20.92 1.25
C GLU A 22 -3.70 -20.43 2.64
N LYS A 23 -2.77 -19.49 2.78
CA LYS A 23 -2.40 -18.88 4.05
C LYS A 23 -1.92 -17.46 3.85
N TYR A 24 -2.48 -16.56 4.61
CA TYR A 24 -2.05 -15.16 4.70
C TYR A 24 -0.82 -14.96 5.60
N ASP A 25 -0.15 -16.05 5.90
CA ASP A 25 0.97 -15.98 6.82
C ASP A 25 2.25 -15.47 6.11
N ASP A 26 2.28 -15.61 4.76
CA ASP A 26 3.52 -15.44 4.02
C ASP A 26 3.25 -14.82 2.63
N GLN A 27 3.46 -13.53 2.48
CA GLN A 27 3.48 -12.88 1.17
C GLN A 27 4.93 -12.66 0.73
N THR A 28 5.35 -13.38 -0.29
CA THR A 28 6.63 -13.15 -0.95
C THR A 28 6.39 -12.33 -2.21
N HIS A 29 7.11 -11.25 -2.34
CA HIS A 29 7.11 -10.40 -3.51
C HIS A 29 8.55 -10.20 -3.98
N GLU A 30 8.83 -10.60 -5.22
CA GLU A 30 10.15 -10.44 -5.83
C GLU A 30 10.08 -9.43 -6.98
N VAL A 31 10.90 -8.40 -6.91
CA VAL A 31 11.07 -7.42 -8.00
C VAL A 31 12.54 -7.22 -8.27
N ASN A 32 12.97 -7.50 -9.51
CA ASN A 32 14.37 -7.34 -9.97
C ASN A 32 15.40 -8.01 -9.03
N GLY A 33 15.08 -9.20 -8.51
CA GLY A 33 15.96 -9.96 -7.63
C GLY A 33 15.97 -9.48 -6.17
N VAL A 34 15.05 -8.62 -5.79
CA VAL A 34 14.80 -8.23 -4.39
C VAL A 34 13.54 -8.95 -3.92
N GLU A 35 13.67 -9.77 -2.91
CA GLU A 35 12.59 -10.53 -2.31
C GLU A 35 12.12 -9.87 -1.03
N PHE A 36 10.83 -9.56 -0.94
CA PHE A 36 10.17 -9.11 0.28
C PHE A 36 9.19 -10.17 0.77
N TYR A 37 9.22 -10.38 2.05
CA TYR A 37 8.34 -11.30 2.75
C TYR A 37 7.62 -10.57 3.87
N LEU A 38 6.32 -10.76 3.99
CA LEU A 38 5.51 -10.14 5.03
C LEU A 38 4.95 -11.25 5.93
N ASP A 39 5.49 -11.33 7.14
CA ASP A 39 5.12 -12.33 8.13
C ASP A 39 4.00 -11.80 9.03
N PHE A 40 2.90 -12.54 9.09
CA PHE A 40 1.76 -12.31 9.97
C PHE A 40 1.59 -13.40 11.02
N SER A 41 2.63 -14.19 11.27
CA SER A 41 2.57 -15.28 12.22
C SER A 41 2.15 -14.83 13.63
N ASN A 42 1.49 -15.73 14.35
CA ASN A 42 1.16 -15.54 15.75
C ASN A 42 2.15 -16.33 16.61
N ASP A 43 2.68 -15.71 17.63
CA ASP A 43 3.38 -16.38 18.70
C ASP A 43 2.62 -16.28 20.04
N LYS A 44 3.25 -16.75 21.12
CA LYS A 44 2.61 -16.70 22.45
C LYS A 44 2.48 -15.30 23.04
N GLU A 45 3.20 -14.33 22.47
CA GLU A 45 3.29 -12.96 22.94
C GLU A 45 2.42 -12.02 22.12
N GLY A 46 2.00 -12.43 20.90
CA GLY A 46 1.16 -11.61 20.05
C GLY A 46 1.20 -11.99 18.58
N ARG A 47 0.77 -11.06 17.75
CA ARG A 47 0.77 -11.16 16.29
C ARG A 47 1.94 -10.36 15.71
N CYS A 48 2.79 -11.02 14.95
CA CYS A 48 3.90 -10.38 14.27
C CYS A 48 3.45 -9.68 12.99
N LEU A 49 4.14 -8.59 12.66
CA LEU A 49 4.13 -7.95 11.35
C LEU A 49 5.52 -7.40 11.09
N TYR A 50 6.27 -8.00 10.18
CA TYR A 50 7.55 -7.47 9.75
C TYR A 50 7.83 -7.82 8.29
N PHE A 51 8.69 -7.03 7.67
CA PHE A 51 9.24 -7.35 6.37
C PHE A 51 10.51 -8.20 6.52
N GLU A 52 10.69 -9.14 5.60
CA GLU A 52 11.94 -9.82 5.39
C GLU A 52 12.46 -9.48 3.99
N ASN A 53 13.70 -9.04 3.91
CA ASN A 53 14.34 -8.72 2.64
C ASN A 53 15.52 -9.65 2.42
N ASN A 54 15.45 -10.48 1.38
CA ASN A 54 16.49 -11.45 1.06
C ASN A 54 16.93 -12.29 2.28
N GLY A 55 15.97 -12.83 3.03
CA GLY A 55 16.19 -13.65 4.22
C GLY A 55 16.64 -12.88 5.47
N ARG A 56 16.53 -11.54 5.48
CA ARG A 56 16.86 -10.70 6.63
C ARG A 56 15.65 -9.93 7.11
N LYS A 57 15.30 -10.15 8.38
CA LYS A 57 14.21 -9.39 9.02
C LYS A 57 14.55 -7.91 9.08
N LEU A 58 13.58 -7.08 8.70
CA LEU A 58 13.70 -5.63 8.70
C LEU A 58 12.78 -5.02 9.74
N PHE A 59 13.33 -4.13 10.53
CA PHE A 59 12.55 -3.20 11.32
C PHE A 59 12.23 -1.96 10.48
N SER A 60 10.96 -1.79 10.08
CA SER A 60 10.52 -0.66 9.28
C SER A 60 10.51 0.62 10.10
N LYS A 61 11.49 1.49 9.85
CA LYS A 61 11.62 2.81 10.45
C LYS A 61 11.22 3.84 9.42
N GLY A 62 10.14 4.54 9.65
CA GLY A 62 9.66 5.49 8.64
C GLY A 62 8.45 6.27 9.06
N SER A 63 7.79 6.83 8.10
CA SER A 63 6.58 7.62 8.28
C SER A 63 5.60 7.45 7.13
N ASN A 64 4.37 7.94 7.33
CA ASN A 64 3.47 8.16 6.21
C ASN A 64 4.03 9.24 5.29
N TRP A 65 3.87 9.03 4.00
CA TRP A 65 4.14 9.98 2.95
C TRP A 65 2.81 10.50 2.41
N ILE A 66 2.61 11.80 2.50
CA ILE A 66 1.57 12.54 1.81
C ILE A 66 2.21 13.36 0.69
N PRO A 67 1.45 13.89 -0.28
CA PRO A 67 2.04 14.70 -1.35
C PRO A 67 2.98 15.78 -0.81
N CYS A 68 4.14 15.93 -1.43
CA CYS A 68 5.21 16.83 -0.95
C CYS A 68 4.85 18.32 -1.07
N ASP A 69 3.75 18.65 -1.71
CA ASP A 69 3.14 19.99 -1.72
C ASP A 69 1.63 19.86 -1.89
N SER A 70 0.87 20.79 -1.31
CA SER A 70 -0.59 20.85 -1.46
C SER A 70 -1.03 21.20 -2.89
N LEU A 71 -0.13 21.77 -3.69
CA LEU A 71 -0.36 22.07 -5.10
C LEU A 71 0.53 21.16 -5.96
N PRO A 72 -0.03 20.21 -6.70
CA PRO A 72 0.76 19.26 -7.50
C PRO A 72 1.71 19.93 -8.50
N SER A 73 1.35 21.09 -9.03
CA SER A 73 2.21 21.86 -9.94
C SER A 73 3.52 22.39 -9.31
N ARG A 74 3.63 22.33 -7.98
CA ARG A 74 4.83 22.75 -7.23
C ARG A 74 5.68 21.57 -6.78
N MET A 75 5.28 20.35 -7.11
CA MET A 75 6.02 19.14 -6.78
C MET A 75 7.16 18.94 -7.76
N THR A 76 8.30 19.57 -7.48
CA THR A 76 9.49 19.50 -8.32
C THR A 76 10.41 18.36 -7.91
N LYS A 77 11.32 17.97 -8.81
CA LYS A 77 12.35 16.97 -8.54
C LYS A 77 13.17 17.31 -7.29
N GLU A 78 13.59 18.56 -7.16
CA GLU A 78 14.40 19.05 -6.05
C GLU A 78 13.64 18.90 -4.73
N ARG A 79 12.32 19.09 -4.74
CA ARG A 79 11.48 18.92 -3.56
C ARG A 79 11.41 17.45 -3.13
N TYR A 80 11.28 16.52 -4.06
CA TYR A 80 11.36 15.08 -3.77
C TYR A 80 12.74 14.71 -3.24
N GLU A 81 13.82 15.16 -3.88
CA GLU A 81 15.19 14.88 -3.46
C GLU A 81 15.44 15.39 -2.02
N ASP A 82 15.02 16.59 -1.69
CA ASP A 82 15.18 17.21 -0.38
C ASP A 82 14.47 16.38 0.72
N LEU A 83 13.20 16.03 0.50
CA LEU A 83 12.42 15.30 1.50
C LEU A 83 12.87 13.84 1.68
N ILE A 84 13.20 13.15 0.58
CA ILE A 84 13.64 11.75 0.67
C ILE A 84 15.05 11.68 1.27
N ASN A 85 15.96 12.59 0.92
CA ASN A 85 17.27 12.67 1.58
C ASN A 85 17.12 12.96 3.08
N SER A 86 16.21 13.86 3.46
CA SER A 86 15.91 14.13 4.88
C SER A 86 15.42 12.87 5.62
N ALA A 87 14.60 12.04 4.97
CA ALA A 87 14.17 10.76 5.54
C ALA A 87 15.38 9.80 5.73
N VAL A 88 16.28 9.72 4.75
CA VAL A 88 17.52 8.93 4.85
C VAL A 88 18.42 9.43 5.97
N GLU A 89 18.62 10.75 6.08
CA GLU A 89 19.42 11.36 7.15
C GLU A 89 18.82 11.10 8.53
N ALA A 90 17.49 11.00 8.62
CA ALA A 90 16.78 10.58 9.84
C ALA A 90 16.83 9.07 10.10
N ASN A 91 17.60 8.31 9.33
CA ASN A 91 17.69 6.84 9.39
C ASN A 91 16.34 6.12 9.14
N MET A 92 15.46 6.70 8.36
CA MET A 92 14.29 6.01 7.86
C MET A 92 14.70 5.04 6.74
N ASN A 93 14.04 3.89 6.69
CA ASN A 93 14.23 2.89 5.64
C ASN A 93 12.90 2.54 4.95
N THR A 94 11.80 3.11 5.39
CA THR A 94 10.45 2.81 4.88
C THR A 94 9.63 4.09 4.79
N LEU A 95 8.90 4.26 3.68
CA LEU A 95 7.89 5.30 3.54
C LEU A 95 6.58 4.65 3.09
N ARG A 96 5.46 5.08 3.68
CA ARG A 96 4.14 4.64 3.26
C ARG A 96 3.45 5.74 2.47
N VAL A 97 3.24 5.50 1.18
CA VAL A 97 2.38 6.36 0.36
C VAL A 97 0.94 6.14 0.80
N TRP A 98 0.42 7.08 1.59
CA TRP A 98 -0.88 6.98 2.23
C TRP A 98 -2.03 7.16 1.24
N GLY A 99 -3.08 6.35 1.38
CA GLY A 99 -4.23 6.32 0.47
C GLY A 99 -5.08 7.59 0.39
N GLY A 100 -4.85 8.56 1.29
CA GLY A 100 -5.45 9.90 1.21
C GLY A 100 -4.62 10.91 0.41
N GLY A 101 -3.56 10.46 -0.27
CA GLY A 101 -2.70 11.28 -1.11
C GLY A 101 -2.93 11.05 -2.60
N ILE A 102 -1.85 10.81 -3.31
CA ILE A 102 -1.83 10.49 -4.75
C ILE A 102 -0.85 9.34 -4.99
N TYR A 103 -1.00 8.63 -6.11
CA TYR A 103 0.11 7.84 -6.64
C TYR A 103 1.21 8.79 -7.09
N GLU A 104 2.37 8.69 -6.47
CA GLU A 104 3.45 9.65 -6.69
C GLU A 104 4.03 9.58 -8.11
N ASN A 105 4.76 10.62 -8.51
CA ASN A 105 5.50 10.65 -9.75
C ASN A 105 6.64 9.62 -9.73
N ASP A 106 7.05 9.13 -10.91
CA ASP A 106 8.10 8.11 -11.05
C ASP A 106 9.41 8.51 -10.35
N ILE A 107 9.72 9.81 -10.31
CA ILE A 107 10.91 10.32 -9.63
C ILE A 107 10.94 9.95 -8.13
N PHE A 108 9.77 9.86 -7.46
CA PHE A 108 9.69 9.42 -6.06
C PHE A 108 10.19 7.98 -5.91
N TYR A 109 9.67 7.08 -6.74
CA TYR A 109 10.04 5.67 -6.71
C TYR A 109 11.49 5.43 -7.14
N ASP A 110 11.97 6.18 -8.15
CA ASP A 110 13.36 6.14 -8.59
C ASP A 110 14.33 6.56 -7.49
N LEU A 111 13.99 7.60 -6.73
CA LEU A 111 14.78 8.03 -5.58
C LEU A 111 14.75 7.00 -4.46
N CYS A 112 13.57 6.41 -4.16
CA CYS A 112 13.45 5.34 -3.18
C CYS A 112 14.28 4.11 -3.59
N ASN A 113 14.23 3.70 -4.86
CA ASN A 113 15.08 2.62 -5.40
C ASN A 113 16.58 2.93 -5.19
N LYS A 114 17.00 4.14 -5.54
CA LYS A 114 18.40 4.57 -5.47
C LYS A 114 18.92 4.66 -4.04
N LEU A 115 18.07 5.10 -3.10
CA LEU A 115 18.46 5.38 -1.72
C LEU A 115 18.14 4.24 -0.75
N GLY A 116 17.56 3.14 -1.23
CA GLY A 116 17.23 1.97 -0.42
C GLY A 116 16.08 2.19 0.55
N ILE A 117 15.13 3.06 0.19
CA ILE A 117 13.89 3.27 0.94
C ILE A 117 12.83 2.30 0.44
N ILE A 118 12.28 1.49 1.33
CA ILE A 118 11.17 0.60 1.06
C ILE A 118 9.87 1.41 0.98
N VAL A 119 9.02 1.10 0.00
CA VAL A 119 7.72 1.75 -0.17
C VAL A 119 6.59 0.78 0.16
N TRP A 120 5.75 1.16 1.08
CA TRP A 120 4.43 0.62 1.30
C TRP A 120 3.46 1.48 0.51
N GLN A 121 2.76 0.92 -0.46
CA GLN A 121 1.85 1.64 -1.34
C GLN A 121 0.39 1.33 -1.00
N ASP A 122 -0.36 2.32 -0.54
CA ASP A 122 -1.80 2.21 -0.46
C ASP A 122 -2.42 2.48 -1.84
N PHE A 123 -3.54 1.82 -2.14
CA PHE A 123 -4.48 2.32 -3.14
C PHE A 123 -5.17 3.58 -2.59
N MET A 124 -5.62 4.47 -3.49
CA MET A 124 -6.09 5.82 -3.11
C MET A 124 -7.49 5.81 -2.50
N PHE A 125 -7.65 5.04 -1.43
CA PHE A 125 -8.84 4.99 -0.58
C PHE A 125 -8.46 5.26 0.87
N ALA A 126 -9.10 6.27 1.49
CA ALA A 126 -8.80 6.60 2.89
C ALA A 126 -9.99 7.18 3.63
N CYS A 127 -10.21 6.68 4.85
CA CYS A 127 -11.04 7.28 5.88
C CYS A 127 -12.46 7.66 5.42
N SER A 128 -13.02 6.95 4.43
CA SER A 128 -14.33 7.29 3.86
C SER A 128 -15.06 6.04 3.39
N LEU A 129 -16.36 6.23 3.16
CA LEU A 129 -17.18 5.28 2.41
C LEU A 129 -17.16 5.66 0.94
N TYR A 130 -17.00 4.66 0.08
CA TYR A 130 -16.94 4.82 -1.37
C TYR A 130 -18.15 4.14 -2.01
N PRO A 131 -18.65 4.65 -3.14
CA PRO A 131 -19.70 3.99 -3.88
C PRO A 131 -19.30 2.57 -4.31
N ALA A 132 -20.28 1.68 -4.38
CA ALA A 132 -20.09 0.31 -4.91
C ALA A 132 -20.88 0.10 -6.21
N THR A 133 -21.11 1.19 -6.98
CA THR A 133 -21.78 1.11 -8.30
C THR A 133 -20.83 0.51 -9.34
N ASP A 134 -21.40 -0.17 -10.33
CA ASP A 134 -20.62 -0.80 -11.40
C ASP A 134 -19.71 0.20 -12.14
N ASP A 135 -20.21 1.41 -12.41
CA ASP A 135 -19.43 2.46 -13.07
C ASP A 135 -18.21 2.86 -12.23
N PHE A 136 -18.41 3.11 -10.93
CA PHE A 136 -17.33 3.48 -10.03
C PHE A 136 -16.31 2.35 -9.89
N LEU A 137 -16.77 1.11 -9.75
CA LEU A 137 -15.88 -0.06 -9.64
C LEU A 137 -15.09 -0.29 -10.93
N SER A 138 -15.70 0.01 -12.10
CA SER A 138 -14.98 -0.06 -13.37
C SER A 138 -13.86 0.98 -13.46
N ASP A 139 -14.13 2.23 -13.04
CA ASP A 139 -13.11 3.29 -13.01
C ASP A 139 -11.96 2.94 -12.05
N VAL A 140 -12.29 2.42 -10.86
CA VAL A 140 -11.31 1.93 -9.89
C VAL A 140 -10.46 0.81 -10.48
N GLN A 141 -11.08 -0.14 -11.17
CA GLN A 141 -10.36 -1.23 -11.82
C GLN A 141 -9.35 -0.71 -12.86
N GLU A 142 -9.75 0.23 -13.70
CA GLU A 142 -8.85 0.83 -14.69
C GLU A 142 -7.68 1.58 -14.03
N GLU A 143 -7.94 2.35 -12.97
CA GLU A 143 -6.92 3.04 -12.20
C GLU A 143 -5.92 2.05 -11.59
N VAL A 144 -6.42 1.00 -10.92
CA VAL A 144 -5.57 -0.03 -10.30
C VAL A 144 -4.69 -0.71 -11.33
N ILE A 145 -5.26 -1.12 -12.48
CA ILE A 145 -4.52 -1.75 -13.58
C ILE A 145 -3.39 -0.83 -14.06
N ASN A 146 -3.70 0.43 -14.30
CA ASN A 146 -2.75 1.41 -14.81
C ASN A 146 -1.60 1.63 -13.81
N GLN A 147 -1.93 1.91 -12.55
CA GLN A 147 -0.93 2.21 -11.52
C GLN A 147 -0.10 0.99 -11.15
N PHE A 148 -0.71 -0.17 -11.03
CA PHE A 148 0.01 -1.41 -10.79
C PHE A 148 1.01 -1.70 -11.93
N SER A 149 0.56 -1.60 -13.19
CA SER A 149 1.42 -1.83 -14.36
C SER A 149 2.59 -0.86 -14.42
N ARG A 150 2.38 0.39 -14.01
CA ARG A 150 3.43 1.41 -13.94
C ARG A 150 4.46 1.14 -12.86
N LEU A 151 4.00 0.73 -11.68
CA LEU A 151 4.82 0.72 -10.46
C LEU A 151 5.41 -0.65 -10.12
N GLN A 152 4.84 -1.76 -10.59
CA GLN A 152 5.23 -3.11 -10.18
C GLN A 152 6.72 -3.47 -10.38
N ASN A 153 7.42 -2.75 -11.25
CA ASN A 153 8.83 -3.00 -11.54
C ASN A 153 9.80 -2.19 -10.68
N HIS A 154 9.32 -1.40 -9.71
CA HIS A 154 10.17 -0.68 -8.80
C HIS A 154 10.60 -1.58 -7.63
N PRO A 155 11.92 -1.88 -7.47
CA PRO A 155 12.40 -2.77 -6.39
C PRO A 155 12.12 -2.25 -4.98
N CYS A 156 11.87 -0.94 -4.82
CA CYS A 156 11.51 -0.37 -3.53
C CYS A 156 10.10 -0.74 -3.07
N LEU A 157 9.23 -1.18 -3.99
CA LEU A 157 7.83 -1.45 -3.68
C LEU A 157 7.69 -2.79 -2.96
N ALA A 158 7.47 -2.76 -1.65
CA ALA A 158 7.43 -3.97 -0.82
C ALA A 158 6.04 -4.59 -0.71
N ASN A 159 5.00 -3.77 -0.72
CA ASN A 159 3.62 -4.26 -0.66
C ASN A 159 2.60 -3.24 -1.18
N TRP A 160 1.43 -3.76 -1.51
CA TRP A 160 0.23 -2.99 -1.81
C TRP A 160 -0.78 -3.14 -0.66
N CYS A 161 -1.40 -2.04 -0.27
CA CYS A 161 -2.45 -2.03 0.73
C CYS A 161 -3.77 -1.54 0.13
N GLY A 162 -4.85 -2.27 0.34
CA GLY A 162 -6.14 -2.02 -0.30
C GLY A 162 -6.73 -0.65 0.03
N ASN A 163 -6.55 -0.18 1.27
CA ASN A 163 -7.07 1.13 1.70
C ASN A 163 -6.49 1.54 3.05
N ASN A 164 -6.78 2.78 3.46
CA ASN A 164 -6.54 3.26 4.81
C ASN A 164 -7.86 3.48 5.55
N GLU A 165 -8.16 2.63 6.53
CA GLU A 165 -9.25 2.82 7.52
C GLU A 165 -10.67 2.93 6.95
N ASN A 166 -10.95 2.43 5.74
CA ASN A 166 -12.31 2.48 5.19
C ASN A 166 -13.30 1.71 6.07
N SER A 167 -12.90 0.55 6.60
CA SER A 167 -13.73 -0.20 7.56
C SER A 167 -13.93 0.57 8.87
N GLY A 168 -12.95 1.37 9.28
CA GLY A 168 -13.06 2.26 10.44
C GLY A 168 -14.08 3.37 10.21
N ALA A 169 -14.20 3.88 8.99
CA ALA A 169 -15.13 4.95 8.65
C ALA A 169 -16.60 4.57 8.94
N ILE A 170 -16.93 3.30 8.81
CA ILE A 170 -18.27 2.77 9.18
C ILE A 170 -18.58 3.05 10.66
N ASN A 171 -17.59 2.91 11.54
CA ASN A 171 -17.76 3.10 12.97
C ASN A 171 -17.71 4.58 13.41
N TRP A 172 -17.25 5.47 12.52
CA TRP A 172 -17.18 6.91 12.82
C TRP A 172 -18.44 7.66 12.45
N LEU A 173 -19.32 7.02 11.68
CA LEU A 173 -20.61 7.62 11.34
C LEU A 173 -21.51 7.64 12.58
N THR A 174 -22.07 8.79 12.87
CA THR A 174 -22.97 9.00 14.01
C THR A 174 -24.38 8.46 13.76
N GLU A 175 -24.72 8.16 12.51
CA GLU A 175 -26.00 7.56 12.14
C GLU A 175 -25.88 6.04 12.01
N PRO A 176 -26.89 5.28 12.47
CA PRO A 176 -26.91 3.83 12.31
C PRO A 176 -26.81 3.46 10.83
N ILE A 177 -25.99 2.45 10.51
CA ILE A 177 -25.80 1.90 9.15
C ILE A 177 -27.14 1.48 8.52
N GLU A 178 -28.15 1.18 9.34
CA GLU A 178 -29.53 0.85 8.93
C GLU A 178 -30.18 1.93 8.01
N ASN A 179 -29.66 3.15 8.03
CA ASN A 179 -30.17 4.28 7.24
C ASN A 179 -29.28 4.62 6.03
N ILE A 180 -28.23 3.83 5.77
CA ILE A 180 -27.34 4.04 4.62
C ILE A 180 -27.75 3.03 3.54
N ASP A 181 -28.28 3.54 2.45
CA ASP A 181 -28.54 2.74 1.24
C ASP A 181 -27.17 2.48 0.57
N ILE A 182 -26.60 1.27 0.82
CA ILE A 182 -25.30 0.86 0.29
C ILE A 182 -25.51 0.04 -0.97
#